data_a2165e6ad0f9fd3a1a7d56ad54258321
#
_entry.id   a2165e6ad0f9fd3a1a7d56ad54258321
#
_cell.length_a   1.000
_cell.length_b   1.000
_cell.length_c   1.000
_cell.angle_alpha   90.00
_cell.angle_beta   90.00
_cell.angle_gamma   90.00
#
_symmetry.space_group_name_H-M   'P 1'
#
loop_
_entity.id
_entity.type
_entity.pdbx_description
1 polymer ?
#
loop_
_entity_poly.entity_id
_entity_poly.type
_entity_poly.pdbx_seq_one_letter_code
_entity_poly.pdbx_strand_id
1 'polypeptide(L)'
;CGALKNVVALGAGFCDGLGLGGNTKAAIVRIGLGEMERFCCDFFSGVQSRTFFQSCGIADLITTCYGGRNRKCAAAFAAGGQAWAEIERDLLNGQKLQGTITCQDVMTCLVARGRVGHYPLFARIHEIAFQGKPPQSIVTLPAALSSRL
;
A
#
# COMPACT_ATOMS: atom_id res chain seq x y z
N CYS A 1 -3.78 10.95 5.72
CA CYS A 1 -4.46 9.97 4.86
C CYS A 1 -3.96 10.04 3.42
N GLY A 2 -3.95 11.22 2.78
CA GLY A 2 -3.71 11.38 1.34
C GLY A 2 -2.41 10.80 0.79
N ALA A 3 -1.31 10.78 1.52
CA ALA A 3 -0.08 10.13 1.09
C ALA A 3 -0.12 8.60 1.29
N LEU A 4 -0.55 8.15 2.48
CA LEU A 4 -0.54 6.73 2.86
C LEU A 4 -1.45 5.86 1.98
N LYS A 5 -2.58 6.38 1.49
CA LYS A 5 -3.46 5.65 0.58
C LYS A 5 -2.75 5.19 -0.70
N ASN A 6 -1.72 5.92 -1.14
CA ASN A 6 -0.95 5.57 -2.33
C ASN A 6 -0.10 4.31 -2.10
N VAL A 7 0.36 4.06 -0.87
CA VAL A 7 1.04 2.82 -0.50
C VAL A 7 0.07 1.63 -0.57
N VAL A 8 -1.13 1.79 0.00
CA VAL A 8 -2.17 0.75 -0.08
C VAL A 8 -2.56 0.46 -1.53
N ALA A 9 -2.61 1.50 -2.38
CA ALA A 9 -2.90 1.36 -3.80
C ALA A 9 -1.83 0.54 -4.55
N LEU A 10 -0.56 0.55 -4.12
CA LEU A 10 0.44 -0.38 -4.66
C LEU A 10 0.05 -1.83 -4.36
N GLY A 11 -0.33 -2.13 -3.11
CA GLY A 11 -0.79 -3.47 -2.72
C GLY A 11 -2.03 -3.93 -3.49
N ALA A 12 -3.01 -3.04 -3.67
CA ALA A 12 -4.18 -3.30 -4.51
C ALA A 12 -3.80 -3.57 -5.97
N GLY A 13 -2.82 -2.82 -6.50
CA GLY A 13 -2.29 -3.03 -7.85
C GLY A 13 -1.58 -4.36 -8.00
N PHE A 14 -0.81 -4.81 -7.00
CA PHE A 14 -0.20 -6.15 -7.03
C PHE A 14 -1.28 -7.25 -7.13
N CYS A 15 -2.40 -7.12 -6.41
CA CYS A 15 -3.53 -8.05 -6.55
C CYS A 15 -4.08 -8.07 -7.98
N ASP A 16 -4.27 -6.89 -8.59
CA ASP A 16 -4.78 -6.78 -9.96
C ASP A 16 -3.81 -7.39 -10.98
N GLY A 17 -2.52 -7.10 -10.89
CA GLY A 17 -1.49 -7.62 -11.78
C GLY A 17 -1.31 -9.13 -11.71
N LEU A 18 -1.63 -9.72 -10.56
CA LEU A 18 -1.60 -11.18 -10.34
C LEU A 18 -2.94 -11.87 -10.69
N GLY A 19 -3.96 -11.11 -11.09
CA GLY A 19 -5.29 -11.65 -11.35
C GLY A 19 -6.00 -12.22 -10.12
N LEU A 20 -5.68 -11.71 -8.92
CA LEU A 20 -6.33 -12.14 -7.68
C LEU A 20 -7.75 -11.59 -7.60
N GLY A 21 -8.65 -12.40 -7.01
CA GLY A 21 -10.06 -12.06 -6.91
C GLY A 21 -10.35 -10.80 -6.09
N GLY A 22 -11.54 -10.20 -6.32
CA GLY A 22 -11.98 -8.98 -5.67
C GLY A 22 -11.99 -9.05 -4.15
N ASN A 23 -12.30 -10.22 -3.57
CA ASN A 23 -12.28 -10.41 -2.12
C ASN A 23 -10.88 -10.26 -1.53
N THR A 24 -9.85 -10.79 -2.21
CA THR A 24 -8.45 -10.64 -1.80
C THR A 24 -8.03 -9.17 -1.84
N LYS A 25 -8.35 -8.46 -2.92
CA LYS A 25 -8.07 -7.03 -3.04
C LYS A 25 -8.80 -6.23 -1.97
N ALA A 26 -10.08 -6.53 -1.70
CA ALA A 26 -10.86 -5.88 -0.66
C ALA A 26 -10.23 -6.09 0.74
N ALA A 27 -9.73 -7.30 1.01
CA ALA A 27 -9.01 -7.59 2.26
C ALA A 27 -7.74 -6.75 2.41
N ILE A 28 -6.94 -6.60 1.35
CA ILE A 28 -5.75 -5.74 1.34
C ILE A 28 -6.14 -4.28 1.59
N VAL A 29 -7.19 -3.76 0.96
CA VAL A 29 -7.68 -2.39 1.16
C VAL A 29 -8.12 -2.18 2.61
N ARG A 30 -8.87 -3.14 3.20
CA ARG A 30 -9.31 -3.09 4.59
C ARG A 30 -8.12 -3.09 5.57
N ILE A 31 -7.16 -3.98 5.38
CA ILE A 31 -5.94 -4.03 6.22
C ILE A 31 -5.18 -2.71 6.08
N GLY A 32 -5.05 -2.21 4.86
CA GLY A 32 -4.40 -0.95 4.56
C GLY A 32 -5.03 0.24 5.28
N LEU A 33 -6.37 0.32 5.32
CA LEU A 33 -7.08 1.36 6.09
C LEU A 33 -6.71 1.31 7.57
N GLY A 34 -6.66 0.12 8.16
CA GLY A 34 -6.27 -0.05 9.57
C GLY A 34 -4.81 0.33 9.84
N GLU A 35 -3.89 0.03 8.91
CA GLU A 35 -2.49 0.45 9.06
C GLU A 35 -2.32 1.95 8.85
N MET A 36 -3.08 2.57 7.94
CA MET A 36 -3.11 4.03 7.78
C MET A 36 -3.58 4.73 9.05
N GLU A 37 -4.67 4.26 9.66
CA GLU A 37 -5.18 4.77 10.92
C GLU A 37 -4.14 4.66 12.02
N ARG A 38 -3.59 3.47 12.22
CA ARG A 38 -2.56 3.19 13.22
C ARG A 38 -1.35 4.09 13.03
N PHE A 39 -0.85 4.23 11.80
CA PHE A 39 0.29 5.09 11.49
C PHE A 39 0.00 6.54 11.90
N CYS A 40 -1.16 7.06 11.54
CA CYS A 40 -1.52 8.42 11.92
C CYS A 40 -1.61 8.58 13.44
N CYS A 41 -2.20 7.63 14.16
CA CYS A 41 -2.29 7.66 15.62
C CYS A 41 -0.92 7.51 16.31
N ASP A 42 -0.03 6.70 15.75
CA ASP A 42 1.31 6.47 16.32
C ASP A 42 2.27 7.66 16.12
N PHE A 43 2.10 8.42 15.05
CA PHE A 43 3.04 9.47 14.66
C PHE A 43 2.52 10.90 14.81
N PHE A 44 1.22 11.10 15.00
CA PHE A 44 0.60 12.43 15.12
C PHE A 44 -0.36 12.49 16.29
N SER A 45 -0.39 13.62 16.99
CA SER A 45 -1.35 13.87 18.06
C SER A 45 -2.70 14.35 17.53
N GLY A 46 -3.78 14.12 18.28
CA GLY A 46 -5.12 14.63 17.96
C GLY A 46 -5.83 13.92 16.82
N VAL A 47 -5.29 12.80 16.33
CA VAL A 47 -5.93 11.98 15.30
C VAL A 47 -7.22 11.37 15.82
N GLN A 48 -8.28 11.42 15.02
CA GLN A 48 -9.57 10.83 15.35
C GLN A 48 -9.89 9.71 14.37
N SER A 49 -10.11 8.49 14.88
CA SER A 49 -10.42 7.29 14.08
C SER A 49 -11.62 7.50 13.16
N ARG A 50 -12.64 8.22 13.60
CA ARG A 50 -13.82 8.53 12.77
C ARG A 50 -13.51 9.23 11.45
N THR A 51 -12.37 9.97 11.36
CA THR A 51 -11.95 10.65 10.13
C THR A 51 -11.63 9.67 9.02
N PHE A 52 -11.14 8.47 9.35
CA PHE A 52 -10.81 7.44 8.35
C PHE A 52 -12.04 6.83 7.70
N PHE A 53 -13.23 6.94 8.33
CA PHE A 53 -14.50 6.48 7.79
C PHE A 53 -15.27 7.55 7.00
N GLN A 54 -14.69 8.74 6.83
CA GLN A 54 -15.24 9.82 6.03
C GLN A 54 -14.70 9.80 4.59
N SER A 55 -15.18 10.72 3.75
CA SER A 55 -14.79 10.82 2.33
C SER A 55 -13.28 10.96 2.12
N CYS A 56 -12.59 11.72 2.97
CA CYS A 56 -11.13 11.91 2.92
C CYS A 56 -10.32 10.69 3.41
N GLY A 57 -10.97 9.69 3.97
CA GLY A 57 -10.39 8.42 4.39
C GLY A 57 -10.78 7.29 3.43
N ILE A 58 -11.82 6.53 3.82
CA ILE A 58 -12.18 5.28 3.13
C ILE A 58 -12.62 5.51 1.67
N ALA A 59 -13.40 6.57 1.36
CA ALA A 59 -13.86 6.77 -0.01
C ALA A 59 -12.70 7.12 -0.95
N ASP A 60 -11.80 8.00 -0.52
CA ASP A 60 -10.60 8.36 -1.28
C ASP A 60 -9.63 7.18 -1.41
N LEU A 61 -9.52 6.33 -0.38
CA LEU A 61 -8.74 5.09 -0.44
C LEU A 61 -9.31 4.13 -1.49
N ILE A 62 -10.63 3.87 -1.46
CA ILE A 62 -11.29 2.97 -2.41
C ILE A 62 -11.08 3.49 -3.83
N THR A 63 -11.37 4.77 -4.10
CA THR A 63 -11.19 5.38 -5.42
C THR A 63 -9.75 5.21 -5.91
N THR A 64 -8.77 5.44 -5.04
CA THR A 64 -7.34 5.32 -5.38
C THR A 64 -6.93 3.88 -5.66
N CYS A 65 -7.46 2.90 -4.92
CA CYS A 65 -7.16 1.47 -5.09
C CYS A 65 -7.84 0.84 -6.31
N TYR A 66 -8.92 1.44 -6.84
CA TYR A 66 -9.63 0.91 -8.00
C TYR A 66 -9.34 1.66 -9.30
N GLY A 67 -9.04 2.96 -9.27
CA GLY A 67 -8.86 3.79 -10.47
C GLY A 67 -7.52 4.52 -10.59
N GLY A 68 -6.71 4.59 -9.52
CA GLY A 68 -5.54 5.45 -9.44
C GLY A 68 -4.31 5.01 -10.25
N ARG A 69 -3.40 5.97 -10.48
CA ARG A 69 -2.12 5.73 -11.17
C ARG A 69 -1.23 4.73 -10.42
N ASN A 70 -1.14 4.84 -9.09
CA ASN A 70 -0.35 3.93 -8.26
C ASN A 70 -0.80 2.48 -8.44
N ARG A 71 -2.13 2.23 -8.44
CA ARG A 71 -2.70 0.92 -8.70
C ARG A 71 -2.32 0.38 -10.09
N LYS A 72 -2.45 1.21 -11.14
CA LYS A 72 -2.13 0.81 -12.54
C LYS A 72 -0.65 0.45 -12.68
N CYS A 73 0.26 1.28 -12.17
CA CYS A 73 1.69 1.02 -12.23
C CYS A 73 2.09 -0.23 -11.44
N ALA A 74 1.50 -0.43 -10.25
CA ALA A 74 1.77 -1.62 -9.44
C ALA A 74 1.22 -2.89 -10.10
N ALA A 75 0.11 -2.82 -10.82
CA ALA A 75 -0.40 -3.95 -11.59
C ALA A 75 0.57 -4.33 -12.74
N ALA A 76 1.11 -3.35 -13.46
CA ALA A 76 2.12 -3.60 -14.49
C ALA A 76 3.41 -4.20 -13.89
N PHE A 77 3.85 -3.69 -12.74
CA PHE A 77 5.00 -4.23 -12.01
C PHE A 77 4.81 -5.72 -11.65
N ALA A 78 3.65 -6.06 -11.08
CA ALA A 78 3.37 -7.43 -10.65
C ALA A 78 3.16 -8.41 -11.81
N ALA A 79 2.62 -7.95 -12.94
CA ALA A 79 2.33 -8.78 -14.10
C ALA A 79 3.56 -9.02 -14.99
N GLY A 80 4.44 -8.01 -15.12
CA GLY A 80 5.50 -8.04 -16.15
C GLY A 80 6.93 -8.03 -15.64
N GLY A 81 7.17 -7.85 -14.33
CA GLY A 81 8.52 -7.78 -13.78
C GLY A 81 9.35 -6.59 -14.26
N GLN A 82 8.72 -5.57 -14.84
CA GLN A 82 9.39 -4.33 -15.28
C GLN A 82 9.90 -3.54 -14.07
N ALA A 83 11.05 -2.86 -14.24
CA ALA A 83 11.56 -1.95 -13.22
C ALA A 83 10.65 -0.71 -13.07
N TRP A 84 10.56 -0.14 -11.87
CA TRP A 84 9.76 1.07 -11.63
C TRP A 84 10.10 2.23 -12.60
N ALA A 85 11.38 2.41 -12.91
CA ALA A 85 11.82 3.46 -13.85
C ALA A 85 11.25 3.28 -15.26
N GLU A 86 11.12 2.04 -15.73
CA GLU A 86 10.51 1.72 -17.02
C GLU A 86 9.00 2.00 -16.99
N ILE A 87 8.33 1.56 -15.93
CA ILE A 87 6.90 1.80 -15.73
C ILE A 87 6.59 3.30 -15.63
N GLU A 88 7.39 4.06 -14.89
CA GLU A 88 7.25 5.52 -14.78
C GLU A 88 7.43 6.20 -16.15
N ARG A 89 8.42 5.78 -16.93
CA ARG A 89 8.63 6.29 -18.29
C ARG A 89 7.45 5.99 -19.19
N ASP A 90 6.99 4.74 -19.20
CA ASP A 90 6.02 4.24 -20.18
C ASP A 90 4.57 4.62 -19.83
N LEU A 91 4.20 4.65 -18.53
CA LEU A 91 2.85 4.93 -18.07
C LEU A 91 2.64 6.34 -17.50
N LEU A 92 3.70 7.03 -17.10
CA LEU A 92 3.62 8.33 -16.42
C LEU A 92 4.42 9.43 -17.12
N ASN A 93 4.88 9.21 -18.35
CA ASN A 93 5.73 10.16 -19.10
C ASN A 93 6.95 10.62 -18.27
N GLY A 94 7.56 9.73 -17.51
CA GLY A 94 8.72 9.97 -16.66
C GLY A 94 8.41 10.63 -15.29
N GLN A 95 7.14 10.89 -14.97
CA GLN A 95 6.78 11.39 -13.64
C GLN A 95 6.97 10.29 -12.59
N LYS A 96 7.48 10.69 -11.42
CA LYS A 96 7.67 9.78 -10.29
C LYS A 96 6.36 9.30 -9.69
N LEU A 97 6.31 8.02 -9.35
CA LEU A 97 5.15 7.41 -8.72
C LEU A 97 5.13 7.74 -7.23
N GLN A 98 4.08 8.46 -6.77
CA GLN A 98 3.97 8.92 -5.39
C GLN A 98 3.90 7.76 -4.39
N GLY A 99 3.29 6.63 -4.75
CA GLY A 99 3.18 5.48 -3.88
C GLY A 99 4.52 4.86 -3.52
N THR A 100 5.47 4.79 -4.45
CA THR A 100 6.82 4.25 -4.21
C THR A 100 7.62 5.17 -3.29
N ILE A 101 7.57 6.49 -3.51
CA ILE A 101 8.23 7.48 -2.65
C ILE A 101 7.66 7.40 -1.23
N THR A 102 6.34 7.48 -1.09
CA THR A 102 5.69 7.41 0.22
C THR A 102 5.96 6.08 0.93
N CYS A 103 6.04 4.97 0.20
CA CYS A 103 6.37 3.66 0.77
C CYS A 103 7.76 3.65 1.42
N GLN A 104 8.75 4.23 0.76
CA GLN A 104 10.11 4.37 1.31
C GLN A 104 10.14 5.29 2.54
N ASP A 105 9.45 6.43 2.49
CA ASP A 105 9.37 7.39 3.61
C ASP A 105 8.72 6.73 4.84
N VAL A 106 7.60 6.03 4.65
CA VAL A 106 6.90 5.28 5.70
C VAL A 106 7.83 4.26 6.33
N MET A 107 8.53 3.45 5.52
CA MET A 107 9.45 2.45 6.05
C MET A 107 10.61 3.07 6.81
N THR A 108 11.16 4.18 6.35
CA THR A 108 12.20 4.93 7.07
C THR A 108 11.70 5.35 8.46
N CYS A 109 10.47 5.88 8.56
CA CYS A 109 9.86 6.26 9.84
C CYS A 109 9.65 5.04 10.75
N LEU A 110 9.16 3.91 10.19
CA LEU A 110 8.89 2.69 10.97
C LEU A 110 10.16 2.04 11.50
N VAL A 111 11.23 2.00 10.69
CA VAL A 111 12.54 1.49 11.11
C VAL A 111 13.13 2.36 12.22
N ALA A 112 13.11 3.68 12.06
CA ALA A 112 13.63 4.63 13.05
C ALA A 112 12.95 4.52 14.42
N ARG A 113 11.68 4.05 14.45
CA ARG A 113 10.88 3.85 15.67
C ARG A 113 10.82 2.40 16.14
N GLY A 114 11.48 1.46 15.45
CA GLY A 114 11.42 0.02 15.77
C GLY A 114 10.01 -0.58 15.65
N ARG A 115 9.17 -0.04 14.75
CA ARG A 115 7.75 -0.39 14.66
C ARG A 115 7.34 -1.20 13.42
N VAL A 116 8.27 -1.63 12.60
CA VAL A 116 8.00 -2.35 11.34
C VAL A 116 7.04 -3.53 11.55
N GLY A 117 7.23 -4.32 12.62
CA GLY A 117 6.39 -5.48 12.92
C GLY A 117 4.89 -5.17 13.20
N HIS A 118 4.55 -3.91 13.47
CA HIS A 118 3.17 -3.46 13.67
C HIS A 118 2.45 -3.11 12.36
N TYR A 119 3.17 -3.10 11.23
CA TYR A 119 2.69 -2.69 9.90
C TYR A 119 3.02 -3.75 8.84
N PRO A 120 2.51 -4.97 8.99
CA PRO A 120 2.90 -6.09 8.13
C PRO A 120 2.53 -5.89 6.66
N LEU A 121 1.47 -5.17 6.34
CA LEU A 121 1.10 -4.88 4.95
C LEU A 121 2.06 -3.85 4.34
N PHE A 122 2.33 -2.73 5.02
CA PHE A 122 3.29 -1.73 4.53
C PHE A 122 4.69 -2.32 4.36
N ALA A 123 5.13 -3.15 5.32
CA ALA A 123 6.39 -3.86 5.21
C ALA A 123 6.41 -4.80 3.99
N ARG A 124 5.34 -5.58 3.78
CA ARG A 124 5.24 -6.49 2.65
C ARG A 124 5.23 -5.76 1.30
N ILE A 125 4.51 -4.64 1.20
CA ILE A 125 4.50 -3.80 -0.01
C ILE A 125 5.90 -3.28 -0.31
N HIS A 126 6.63 -2.83 0.71
CA HIS A 126 8.01 -2.38 0.58
C HIS A 126 8.96 -3.50 0.15
N GLU A 127 8.87 -4.68 0.76
CA GLU A 127 9.66 -5.86 0.38
C GLU A 127 9.45 -6.25 -1.10
N ILE A 128 8.21 -6.23 -1.57
CA ILE A 128 7.88 -6.50 -2.98
C ILE A 128 8.44 -5.40 -3.89
N ALA A 129 8.21 -4.14 -3.53
CA ALA A 129 8.55 -3.01 -4.39
C ALA A 129 10.06 -2.77 -4.52
N PHE A 130 10.85 -3.08 -3.47
CA PHE A 130 12.25 -2.65 -3.37
C PHE A 130 13.25 -3.74 -2.96
N GLN A 131 12.79 -4.87 -2.41
CA GLN A 131 13.68 -5.92 -1.91
C GLN A 131 13.59 -7.23 -2.70
N GLY A 132 12.96 -7.20 -3.87
CA GLY A 132 12.89 -8.36 -4.76
C GLY A 132 11.99 -9.49 -4.27
N LYS A 133 11.14 -9.26 -3.26
CA LYS A 133 10.19 -10.27 -2.84
C LYS A 133 9.12 -10.48 -3.93
N PRO A 134 8.73 -11.72 -4.23
CA PRO A 134 7.77 -11.97 -5.30
C PRO A 134 6.40 -11.33 -4.99
N PRO A 135 5.74 -10.70 -5.97
CA PRO A 135 4.43 -10.05 -5.77
C PRO A 135 3.36 -10.97 -5.17
N GLN A 136 3.42 -12.28 -5.45
CA GLN A 136 2.53 -13.30 -4.88
C GLN A 136 2.53 -13.32 -3.35
N SER A 137 3.61 -12.87 -2.72
CA SER A 137 3.73 -12.81 -1.26
C SER A 137 2.80 -11.78 -0.61
N ILE A 138 2.10 -10.94 -1.40
CA ILE A 138 1.12 -9.97 -0.89
C ILE A 138 0.00 -10.64 -0.07
N VAL A 139 -0.35 -11.87 -0.38
CA VAL A 139 -1.39 -12.64 0.33
C VAL A 139 -0.87 -13.38 1.55
N THR A 140 0.45 -13.45 1.75
CA THR A 140 1.08 -14.20 2.86
C THR A 140 1.53 -13.23 3.95
N LEU A 141 0.60 -12.53 4.58
CA LEU A 141 0.92 -11.63 5.70
C LEU A 141 1.17 -12.44 6.98
N PRO A 142 2.09 -12.01 7.87
CA PRO A 142 2.32 -12.68 9.15
C PRO A 142 1.05 -12.78 9.98
N ALA A 143 0.90 -13.90 10.70
CA ALA A 143 -0.28 -14.29 11.48
C ALA A 143 -0.72 -13.29 12.59
N ALA A 144 0.10 -12.31 12.93
CA ALA A 144 -0.24 -11.25 13.89
C ALA A 144 -1.48 -10.41 13.50
N LEU A 145 -1.96 -10.53 12.25
CA LEU A 145 -3.19 -9.88 11.74
C LEU A 145 -4.42 -10.79 11.78
N SER A 146 -4.25 -12.10 11.86
CA SER A 146 -5.38 -13.04 11.85
C SER A 146 -6.14 -13.12 13.18
N SER A 147 -5.57 -12.64 14.28
CA SER A 147 -6.19 -12.68 15.62
C SER A 147 -7.01 -11.44 16.01
N ARG A 148 -7.19 -10.48 15.08
CA ARG A 148 -7.99 -9.26 15.29
C ARG A 148 -9.02 -9.02 14.18
N LEU A 149 -9.40 -10.09 13.52
CA LEU A 149 -10.51 -10.12 12.54
C LEU A 149 -11.81 -10.53 13.23
#